data_e7143bfe8c652bfa7048ef5cf2673a39
#
_entry.id   e7143bfe8c652bfa7048ef5cf2673a39
#
_cell.length_a   1.000
_cell.length_b   1.000
_cell.length_c   1.000
_cell.angle_alpha   90.00
_cell.angle_beta   90.00
_cell.angle_gamma   90.00
#
_symmetry.space_group_name_H-M   'P 1'
#
loop_
_entity.id
_entity.type
_entity.pdbx_description
1 polymer ?
#
loop_
_entity_poly.entity_id
_entity_poly.type
_entity_poly.pdbx_seq_one_letter_code
_entity_poly.pdbx_strand_id
1 'polypeptide(L)'
;MRKRNKHNTFIFILAIFLFLFLYLVYSFYNIKESLYLNDSEKDDVQLVIARYNEDLKWINDDPYNKYKNIIYNKSDNSDFSTSPKTTDVVSLPNVGRCDHTYLYHIIQNYDNLANITVFFPGSLNMKNKKNKSMRLLNEIENNKQNVFLCSKYENVQEEFYGFQMDSWKASDEKNSILNPENKLDSSKIRPFGKWYSDKFNDLKIQHVSYYGIFSVNKKEILQHPKSHYENLIKDLETSSNPEAGHFFERAWVAVFHPMSETKFIEE
;
A
#
# COMPACT_ATOMS: atom_id res chain seq x y z
N MET A 1 -16.63 62.23 -40.92
CA MET A 1 -17.13 61.41 -39.78
C MET A 1 -17.00 59.92 -39.96
N ARG A 2 -17.02 59.27 -41.12
CA ARG A 2 -16.98 57.81 -41.33
C ARG A 2 -15.63 57.10 -41.01
N LYS A 3 -14.48 57.79 -41.06
CA LYS A 3 -13.14 57.15 -40.77
C LYS A 3 -12.90 56.96 -39.32
N ARG A 4 -13.41 57.80 -38.42
CA ARG A 4 -13.16 57.72 -36.94
C ARG A 4 -13.87 56.53 -36.29
N ASN A 5 -15.05 56.12 -36.78
CA ASN A 5 -15.79 54.96 -36.28
C ASN A 5 -15.11 53.66 -36.65
N LYS A 6 -14.46 53.48 -37.78
CA LYS A 6 -13.77 52.24 -38.16
C LYS A 6 -12.55 51.97 -37.31
N HIS A 7 -11.83 53.04 -36.90
CA HIS A 7 -10.64 52.90 -36.06
C HIS A 7 -11.01 52.44 -34.63
N ASN A 8 -12.06 52.98 -34.05
CA ASN A 8 -12.55 52.59 -32.72
C ASN A 8 -13.10 51.16 -32.73
N THR A 9 -13.77 50.71 -33.79
CA THR A 9 -14.25 49.34 -33.94
C THR A 9 -13.07 48.35 -34.05
N PHE A 10 -12.01 48.73 -34.78
CA PHE A 10 -10.79 47.90 -34.90
C PHE A 10 -10.06 47.73 -33.55
N ILE A 11 -9.90 48.83 -32.79
CA ILE A 11 -9.30 48.80 -31.44
C ILE A 11 -10.15 47.93 -30.51
N PHE A 12 -11.46 48.03 -30.58
CA PHE A 12 -12.38 47.22 -29.76
C PHE A 12 -12.26 45.73 -30.08
N ILE A 13 -12.19 45.35 -31.33
CA ILE A 13 -12.00 43.97 -31.78
C ILE A 13 -10.62 43.44 -31.30
N LEU A 14 -9.59 44.24 -31.44
CA LEU A 14 -8.23 43.88 -30.99
C LEU A 14 -8.17 43.64 -29.46
N ALA A 15 -8.87 44.47 -28.68
CA ALA A 15 -8.99 44.33 -27.24
C ALA A 15 -9.71 43.03 -26.85
N ILE A 16 -10.78 42.65 -27.57
CA ILE A 16 -11.47 41.37 -27.36
C ILE A 16 -10.55 40.19 -27.66
N PHE A 17 -9.81 40.24 -28.77
CA PHE A 17 -8.85 39.16 -29.09
C PHE A 17 -7.73 39.04 -28.06
N LEU A 18 -7.22 40.18 -27.58
CA LEU A 18 -6.21 40.17 -26.53
C LEU A 18 -6.76 39.59 -25.23
N PHE A 19 -7.98 39.94 -24.85
CA PHE A 19 -8.62 39.39 -23.64
C PHE A 19 -8.87 37.87 -23.75
N LEU A 20 -9.36 37.42 -24.91
CA LEU A 20 -9.56 35.99 -25.18
C LEU A 20 -8.23 35.23 -25.16
N PHE A 21 -7.17 35.79 -25.72
CA PHE A 21 -5.84 35.21 -25.70
C PHE A 21 -5.31 35.08 -24.27
N LEU A 22 -5.39 36.15 -23.47
CA LEU A 22 -4.98 36.14 -22.06
C LEU A 22 -5.80 35.14 -21.23
N TYR A 23 -7.10 35.03 -21.49
CA TYR A 23 -7.96 34.04 -20.85
C TYR A 23 -7.57 32.62 -21.21
N LEU A 24 -7.24 32.34 -22.47
CA LEU A 24 -6.76 31.01 -22.90
C LEU A 24 -5.41 30.66 -22.25
N VAL A 25 -4.48 31.63 -22.20
CA VAL A 25 -3.18 31.43 -21.54
C VAL A 25 -3.35 31.12 -20.04
N TYR A 26 -4.20 31.89 -19.37
CA TYR A 26 -4.53 31.69 -17.95
C TYR A 26 -5.19 30.32 -17.70
N SER A 27 -6.14 29.95 -18.55
CA SER A 27 -6.79 28.64 -18.48
C SER A 27 -5.80 27.49 -18.70
N PHE A 28 -4.90 27.64 -19.68
CA PHE A 28 -3.84 26.65 -19.95
C PHE A 28 -2.85 26.52 -18.80
N TYR A 29 -2.49 27.65 -18.17
CA TYR A 29 -1.62 27.68 -17.00
C TYR A 29 -2.26 26.94 -15.81
N ASN A 30 -3.53 27.22 -15.51
CA ASN A 30 -4.25 26.56 -14.42
C ASN A 30 -4.44 25.05 -14.66
N ILE A 31 -4.70 24.65 -15.91
CA ILE A 31 -4.78 23.22 -16.27
C ILE A 31 -3.42 22.53 -16.05
N LYS A 32 -2.33 23.18 -16.49
CA LYS A 32 -0.96 22.65 -16.32
C LYS A 32 -0.59 22.55 -14.84
N GLU A 33 -0.90 23.55 -14.05
CA GLU A 33 -0.64 23.56 -12.59
C GLU A 33 -1.46 22.47 -11.88
N SER A 34 -2.74 22.32 -12.23
CA SER A 34 -3.60 21.24 -11.71
C SER A 34 -3.10 19.85 -12.08
N LEU A 35 -2.60 19.65 -13.31
CA LEU A 35 -1.99 18.38 -13.74
C LEU A 35 -0.68 18.12 -13.00
N TYR A 36 0.15 19.16 -12.81
CA TYR A 36 1.42 19.02 -12.09
C TYR A 36 1.20 18.71 -10.60
N LEU A 37 0.25 19.37 -9.94
CA LEU A 37 -0.13 19.09 -8.55
C LEU A 37 -0.71 17.67 -8.41
N ASN A 38 -1.55 17.24 -9.35
CA ASN A 38 -2.13 15.89 -9.35
C ASN A 38 -1.08 14.81 -9.59
N ASP A 39 -0.03 15.04 -10.37
CA ASP A 39 1.10 14.13 -10.56
C ASP A 39 2.00 14.10 -9.31
N SER A 40 2.24 15.25 -8.65
CA SER A 40 3.03 15.30 -7.41
C SER A 40 2.31 14.62 -6.23
N GLU A 41 0.98 14.71 -6.14
CA GLU A 41 0.19 13.98 -5.13
C GLU A 41 0.25 12.46 -5.35
N LYS A 42 0.34 11.99 -6.60
CA LYS A 42 0.51 10.56 -6.93
C LYS A 42 1.93 10.05 -6.65
N ASP A 43 2.92 10.91 -6.69
CA ASP A 43 4.29 10.59 -6.30
C ASP A 43 4.44 10.42 -4.77
N ASP A 44 3.46 10.89 -3.99
CA ASP A 44 3.41 10.73 -2.54
C ASP A 44 2.90 9.35 -2.10
N VAL A 45 2.36 8.54 -3.02
CA VAL A 45 1.88 7.17 -2.77
C VAL A 45 2.79 6.17 -3.45
N GLN A 46 3.33 5.21 -2.69
CA GLN A 46 4.14 4.11 -3.21
C GLN A 46 3.49 2.76 -2.96
N LEU A 47 3.44 1.90 -3.98
CA LEU A 47 3.04 0.50 -3.83
C LEU A 47 4.26 -0.36 -3.51
N VAL A 48 4.15 -1.17 -2.48
CA VAL A 48 5.14 -2.17 -2.06
C VAL A 48 4.58 -3.56 -2.34
N ILE A 49 5.22 -4.29 -3.24
CA ILE A 49 4.69 -5.55 -3.76
C ILE A 49 5.57 -6.72 -3.30
N ALA A 50 4.98 -7.62 -2.51
CA ALA A 50 5.61 -8.85 -2.08
C ALA A 50 5.29 -9.97 -3.08
N ARG A 51 6.26 -10.32 -3.94
CA ARG A 51 6.13 -11.35 -4.97
C ARG A 51 6.88 -12.62 -4.59
N TYR A 52 6.29 -13.80 -4.91
CA TYR A 52 7.02 -15.08 -4.96
C TYR A 52 7.11 -15.58 -6.41
N ASN A 53 6.05 -16.14 -7.00
CA ASN A 53 6.02 -16.66 -8.37
C ASN A 53 4.91 -16.07 -9.24
N GLU A 54 4.20 -15.07 -8.77
CA GLU A 54 3.10 -14.42 -9.49
C GLU A 54 3.61 -13.65 -10.72
N ASP A 55 2.79 -13.56 -11.79
CA ASP A 55 3.14 -12.90 -13.04
C ASP A 55 3.07 -11.37 -13.01
N LEU A 56 2.39 -10.81 -12.01
CA LEU A 56 2.18 -9.38 -11.78
C LEU A 56 1.57 -8.58 -12.95
N LYS A 57 0.91 -9.24 -13.94
CA LYS A 57 0.31 -8.52 -15.09
C LYS A 57 -0.63 -7.41 -14.66
N TRP A 58 -1.32 -7.57 -13.53
CA TRP A 58 -2.24 -6.60 -12.97
C TRP A 58 -1.60 -5.23 -12.66
N ILE A 59 -0.27 -5.15 -12.51
CA ILE A 59 0.43 -3.90 -12.19
C ILE A 59 0.31 -2.86 -13.31
N ASN A 60 0.01 -3.31 -14.55
CA ASN A 60 -0.20 -2.48 -15.72
C ASN A 60 -1.67 -2.07 -15.92
N ASP A 61 -2.58 -2.59 -15.10
CA ASP A 61 -4.00 -2.22 -15.12
C ASP A 61 -4.26 -0.94 -14.31
N ASP A 62 -5.33 -0.20 -14.66
CA ASP A 62 -5.86 0.86 -13.80
C ASP A 62 -6.47 0.27 -12.51
N PRO A 63 -6.25 0.84 -11.32
CA PRO A 63 -5.52 2.08 -11.02
C PRO A 63 -4.02 1.88 -10.70
N TYR A 64 -3.47 0.66 -10.69
CA TYR A 64 -2.11 0.36 -10.20
C TYR A 64 -1.01 1.04 -11.02
N ASN A 65 -1.19 1.15 -12.34
CA ASN A 65 -0.23 1.75 -13.28
C ASN A 65 0.00 3.26 -13.05
N LYS A 66 -0.80 3.89 -12.21
CA LYS A 66 -0.68 5.32 -11.86
C LYS A 66 0.38 5.59 -10.80
N TYR A 67 0.77 4.57 -10.01
CA TYR A 67 1.58 4.73 -8.82
C TYR A 67 3.00 4.20 -9.01
N LYS A 68 3.99 4.89 -8.41
CA LYS A 68 5.33 4.33 -8.23
C LYS A 68 5.24 3.04 -7.42
N ASN A 69 6.03 2.05 -7.80
CA ASN A 69 6.02 0.78 -7.10
C ASN A 69 7.42 0.18 -6.99
N ILE A 70 7.65 -0.56 -5.92
CA ILE A 70 8.83 -1.37 -5.69
C ILE A 70 8.38 -2.84 -5.54
N ILE A 71 9.09 -3.75 -6.22
CA ILE A 71 8.80 -5.17 -6.21
C ILE A 71 9.88 -5.90 -5.43
N TYR A 72 9.50 -6.63 -4.41
CA TYR A 72 10.36 -7.54 -3.67
C TYR A 72 10.12 -8.97 -4.16
N ASN A 73 11.09 -9.49 -4.89
CA ASN A 73 11.02 -10.83 -5.48
C ASN A 73 11.69 -11.86 -4.56
N LYS A 74 10.90 -12.81 -4.06
CA LYS A 74 11.34 -13.91 -3.19
C LYS A 74 11.58 -15.22 -3.95
N SER A 75 11.56 -15.20 -5.28
CA SER A 75 11.73 -16.35 -6.15
C SER A 75 12.96 -16.17 -7.05
N ASP A 76 13.56 -17.27 -7.44
CA ASP A 76 14.59 -17.29 -8.49
C ASP A 76 14.02 -16.99 -9.89
N ASN A 77 12.68 -17.05 -10.04
CA ASN A 77 12.02 -16.71 -11.28
C ASN A 77 11.99 -15.18 -11.47
N SER A 78 12.72 -14.69 -12.46
CA SER A 78 12.78 -13.28 -12.88
C SER A 78 11.84 -12.95 -14.06
N ASP A 79 11.13 -13.94 -14.62
CA ASP A 79 10.18 -13.74 -15.71
C ASP A 79 8.80 -13.36 -15.16
N PHE A 80 8.57 -12.05 -15.05
CA PHE A 80 7.29 -11.47 -14.61
C PHE A 80 7.13 -10.03 -15.10
N SER A 81 5.91 -9.56 -15.09
CA SER A 81 5.59 -8.21 -15.55
C SER A 81 6.03 -7.14 -14.57
N THR A 82 6.62 -6.07 -15.08
CA THR A 82 6.86 -4.79 -14.40
C THR A 82 6.04 -3.70 -15.07
N SER A 83 5.99 -2.51 -14.49
CA SER A 83 5.36 -1.33 -15.10
C SER A 83 6.40 -0.21 -15.32
N PRO A 84 6.11 0.79 -16.19
CA PRO A 84 6.96 1.97 -16.33
C PRO A 84 7.16 2.76 -15.01
N LYS A 85 6.31 2.54 -14.02
CA LYS A 85 6.38 3.16 -12.70
C LYS A 85 7.13 2.28 -11.67
N THR A 86 7.65 1.11 -12.07
CA THR A 86 8.48 0.27 -11.19
C THR A 86 9.84 0.94 -10.98
N THR A 87 10.13 1.32 -9.74
CA THR A 87 11.35 2.03 -9.37
C THR A 87 12.51 1.08 -9.11
N ASP A 88 12.21 -0.11 -8.58
CA ASP A 88 13.21 -1.12 -8.29
C ASP A 88 12.60 -2.53 -8.19
N VAL A 89 13.45 -3.54 -8.40
CA VAL A 89 13.15 -4.96 -8.18
C VAL A 89 14.23 -5.54 -7.27
N VAL A 90 13.87 -5.79 -6.02
CA VAL A 90 14.79 -6.25 -4.98
C VAL A 90 14.62 -7.74 -4.74
N SER A 91 15.70 -8.51 -4.81
CA SER A 91 15.68 -9.94 -4.45
C SER A 91 15.70 -10.12 -2.94
N LEU A 92 14.82 -10.96 -2.41
CA LEU A 92 14.76 -11.34 -0.99
C LEU A 92 14.71 -12.85 -0.82
N PRO A 93 15.18 -13.36 0.32
CA PRO A 93 14.95 -14.77 0.68
C PRO A 93 13.45 -15.05 0.83
N ASN A 94 13.04 -16.28 0.49
CA ASN A 94 11.64 -16.69 0.67
C ASN A 94 11.34 -17.03 2.13
N VAL A 95 11.21 -16.01 2.98
CA VAL A 95 10.85 -16.14 4.39
C VAL A 95 9.69 -15.21 4.74
N GLY A 96 8.91 -15.55 5.75
CA GLY A 96 7.95 -14.68 6.43
C GLY A 96 6.81 -14.11 5.56
N ARG A 97 6.42 -14.81 4.49
CA ARG A 97 5.29 -14.40 3.63
C ARG A 97 5.45 -12.96 3.11
N CYS A 98 4.33 -12.25 2.90
CA CYS A 98 4.35 -10.82 2.58
C CYS A 98 4.76 -9.94 3.77
N ASP A 99 4.48 -10.39 5.00
CA ASP A 99 4.70 -9.63 6.22
C ASP A 99 6.18 -9.31 6.47
N HIS A 100 7.08 -10.26 6.20
CA HIS A 100 8.52 -10.01 6.21
C HIS A 100 8.91 -8.92 5.19
N THR A 101 8.37 -8.98 3.98
CA THR A 101 8.65 -7.98 2.94
C THR A 101 8.24 -6.56 3.38
N TYR A 102 7.10 -6.44 4.05
CA TYR A 102 6.56 -5.15 4.49
C TYR A 102 7.44 -4.52 5.58
N LEU A 103 7.80 -5.30 6.59
CA LEU A 103 8.75 -4.85 7.62
C LEU A 103 10.14 -4.56 7.03
N TYR A 104 10.64 -5.41 6.13
CA TYR A 104 11.90 -5.18 5.43
C TYR A 104 11.90 -3.86 4.67
N HIS A 105 10.83 -3.57 3.91
CA HIS A 105 10.68 -2.30 3.20
C HIS A 105 10.75 -1.11 4.15
N ILE A 106 10.01 -1.14 5.25
CA ILE A 106 10.02 -0.08 6.27
C ILE A 106 11.43 0.12 6.82
N ILE A 107 12.12 -0.97 7.18
CA ILE A 107 13.47 -0.92 7.75
C ILE A 107 14.47 -0.33 6.76
N GLN A 108 14.46 -0.78 5.50
CA GLN A 108 15.43 -0.33 4.50
C GLN A 108 15.20 1.11 4.04
N ASN A 109 13.95 1.53 4.01
CA ASN A 109 13.55 2.86 3.52
C ASN A 109 13.16 3.82 4.63
N TYR A 110 13.48 3.54 5.89
CA TYR A 110 13.01 4.27 7.07
C TYR A 110 13.18 5.79 6.95
N ASP A 111 14.29 6.24 6.39
CA ASP A 111 14.57 7.68 6.20
C ASP A 111 13.97 8.26 4.91
N ASN A 112 13.52 7.40 3.97
CA ASN A 112 13.07 7.79 2.63
C ASN A 112 11.68 7.21 2.26
N LEU A 113 10.81 7.02 3.25
CA LEU A 113 9.44 6.53 3.04
C LEU A 113 8.60 7.52 2.23
N ALA A 114 7.74 7.00 1.35
CA ALA A 114 6.65 7.77 0.74
C ALA A 114 5.65 8.26 1.81
N ASN A 115 4.90 9.33 1.54
CA ASN A 115 3.90 9.83 2.49
C ASN A 115 2.85 8.79 2.83
N ILE A 116 2.42 8.01 1.83
CA ILE A 116 1.55 6.85 2.00
C ILE A 116 2.21 5.63 1.35
N THR A 117 2.48 4.60 2.13
CA THR A 117 2.95 3.31 1.64
C THR A 117 1.79 2.33 1.60
N VAL A 118 1.53 1.74 0.43
CA VAL A 118 0.47 0.74 0.22
C VAL A 118 1.11 -0.62 0.02
N PHE A 119 0.75 -1.58 0.85
CA PHE A 119 1.29 -2.93 0.83
C PHE A 119 0.37 -3.90 0.10
N PHE A 120 0.94 -4.63 -0.86
CA PHE A 120 0.22 -5.62 -1.66
C PHE A 120 0.97 -6.95 -1.76
N PRO A 121 0.29 -8.10 -1.59
CA PRO A 121 0.83 -9.39 -2.02
C PRO A 121 0.82 -9.49 -3.56
N GLY A 122 1.74 -10.22 -4.15
CA GLY A 122 1.80 -10.45 -5.61
C GLY A 122 0.53 -11.08 -6.20
N SER A 123 -0.21 -11.84 -5.38
CA SER A 123 -1.42 -12.57 -5.76
C SER A 123 -2.70 -11.72 -5.85
N LEU A 124 -2.62 -10.47 -6.31
CA LEU A 124 -3.79 -9.60 -6.51
C LEU A 124 -4.71 -10.02 -7.65
N ASN A 125 -4.30 -10.99 -8.48
CA ASN A 125 -5.17 -11.60 -9.49
C ASN A 125 -6.37 -12.37 -8.92
N MET A 126 -6.35 -12.72 -7.62
CA MET A 126 -7.51 -13.29 -6.92
C MET A 126 -8.61 -12.23 -6.75
N LYS A 127 -9.86 -12.58 -7.13
CA LYS A 127 -10.99 -11.64 -7.19
C LYS A 127 -11.18 -10.80 -5.91
N ASN A 128 -11.15 -11.44 -4.74
CA ASN A 128 -11.37 -10.73 -3.46
C ASN A 128 -10.23 -9.74 -3.16
N LYS A 129 -8.98 -10.15 -3.41
CA LYS A 129 -7.80 -9.29 -3.25
C LYS A 129 -7.81 -8.14 -4.24
N LYS A 130 -8.16 -8.41 -5.51
CA LYS A 130 -8.27 -7.37 -6.55
C LYS A 130 -9.32 -6.33 -6.17
N ASN A 131 -10.50 -6.75 -5.74
CA ASN A 131 -11.57 -5.85 -5.34
C ASN A 131 -11.15 -4.98 -4.14
N LYS A 132 -10.56 -5.59 -3.11
CA LYS A 132 -10.08 -4.85 -1.94
C LYS A 132 -8.98 -3.84 -2.29
N SER A 133 -7.99 -4.25 -3.09
CA SER A 133 -6.88 -3.36 -3.46
C SER A 133 -7.33 -2.18 -4.33
N MET A 134 -8.26 -2.40 -5.28
CA MET A 134 -8.86 -1.32 -6.07
C MET A 134 -9.67 -0.36 -5.19
N ARG A 135 -10.48 -0.89 -4.27
CA ARG A 135 -11.23 -0.08 -3.31
C ARG A 135 -10.28 0.77 -2.46
N LEU A 136 -9.19 0.17 -1.93
CA LEU A 136 -8.20 0.89 -1.12
C LEU A 136 -7.60 2.07 -1.88
N LEU A 137 -7.12 1.87 -3.11
CA LEU A 137 -6.53 2.94 -3.91
C LEU A 137 -7.55 4.04 -4.25
N ASN A 138 -8.79 3.68 -4.58
CA ASN A 138 -9.86 4.64 -4.84
C ASN A 138 -10.20 5.46 -3.58
N GLU A 139 -10.25 4.82 -2.42
CA GLU A 139 -10.51 5.54 -1.15
C GLU A 139 -9.37 6.48 -0.77
N ILE A 140 -8.10 6.09 -1.00
CA ILE A 140 -6.95 6.99 -0.81
C ILE A 140 -7.05 8.18 -1.75
N GLU A 141 -7.34 7.95 -3.04
CA GLU A 141 -7.48 9.03 -4.04
C GLU A 141 -8.62 9.99 -3.70
N ASN A 142 -9.78 9.46 -3.29
CA ASN A 142 -10.97 10.26 -2.95
C ASN A 142 -10.80 11.07 -1.66
N ASN A 143 -10.15 10.50 -0.65
CA ASN A 143 -10.00 11.14 0.66
C ASN A 143 -8.74 11.99 0.79
N LYS A 144 -7.78 11.87 -0.15
CA LYS A 144 -6.47 12.54 -0.10
C LYS A 144 -5.70 12.31 1.20
N GLN A 145 -5.90 11.14 1.82
CA GLN A 145 -5.27 10.73 3.06
C GLN A 145 -5.11 9.23 3.13
N ASN A 146 -4.34 8.74 4.10
CA ASN A 146 -4.22 7.31 4.36
C ASN A 146 -5.56 6.69 4.76
N VAL A 147 -5.86 5.52 4.20
CA VAL A 147 -7.10 4.77 4.45
C VAL A 147 -6.75 3.33 4.83
N PHE A 148 -7.40 2.81 5.85
CA PHE A 148 -7.24 1.43 6.29
C PHE A 148 -8.58 0.70 6.17
N LEU A 149 -8.69 -0.18 5.16
CA LEU A 149 -9.87 -1.03 4.98
C LEU A 149 -9.80 -2.21 5.97
N CYS A 150 -10.82 -2.39 6.77
CA CYS A 150 -10.76 -3.29 7.93
C CYS A 150 -12.09 -3.94 8.29
N SER A 151 -11.99 -5.04 9.02
CA SER A 151 -13.06 -5.53 9.88
C SER A 151 -12.89 -4.97 11.28
N LYS A 152 -13.99 -4.68 11.98
CA LYS A 152 -14.00 -4.10 13.31
C LYS A 152 -14.39 -5.12 14.37
N TYR A 153 -13.71 -5.07 15.49
CA TYR A 153 -13.89 -5.90 16.68
C TYR A 153 -13.94 -5.02 17.93
N GLU A 154 -14.43 -5.54 19.05
CA GLU A 154 -14.37 -4.80 20.32
C GLU A 154 -12.95 -4.74 20.86
N ASN A 155 -12.24 -5.87 20.83
CA ASN A 155 -10.82 -5.99 21.18
C ASN A 155 -10.20 -7.15 20.39
N VAL A 156 -9.29 -6.85 19.48
CA VAL A 156 -8.67 -7.85 18.60
C VAL A 156 -7.91 -8.90 19.39
N GLN A 157 -7.19 -8.52 20.46
CA GLN A 157 -6.46 -9.47 21.27
C GLN A 157 -7.38 -10.48 21.95
N GLU A 158 -8.48 -10.03 22.53
CA GLU A 158 -9.45 -10.90 23.21
C GLU A 158 -10.16 -11.81 22.21
N GLU A 159 -10.60 -11.25 21.07
CA GLU A 159 -11.30 -11.98 20.01
C GLU A 159 -10.45 -13.14 19.46
N PHE A 160 -9.16 -12.90 19.24
CA PHE A 160 -8.25 -13.88 18.67
C PHE A 160 -7.30 -14.51 19.69
N TYR A 161 -7.53 -14.36 21.00
CA TYR A 161 -6.58 -14.79 22.02
C TYR A 161 -6.10 -16.23 21.84
N GLY A 162 -7.00 -17.18 21.62
CA GLY A 162 -6.72 -18.60 21.40
C GLY A 162 -6.30 -18.97 19.99
N PHE A 163 -6.21 -18.01 19.05
CA PHE A 163 -5.90 -18.29 17.66
C PHE A 163 -4.48 -18.87 17.51
N GLN A 164 -4.40 -20.04 16.90
CA GLN A 164 -3.19 -20.73 16.49
C GLN A 164 -3.49 -21.67 15.33
N MET A 165 -2.47 -22.09 14.62
CA MET A 165 -2.61 -22.94 13.45
C MET A 165 -1.72 -24.17 13.55
N ASP A 166 -2.27 -25.35 13.27
CA ASP A 166 -1.52 -26.60 13.22
C ASP A 166 -1.12 -26.97 11.78
N SER A 167 -1.83 -26.42 10.80
CA SER A 167 -1.53 -26.57 9.38
C SER A 167 -2.07 -25.40 8.58
N TRP A 168 -1.48 -25.16 7.41
CA TRP A 168 -1.99 -24.15 6.47
C TRP A 168 -1.86 -24.66 5.05
N LYS A 169 -2.88 -24.37 4.23
CA LYS A 169 -2.85 -24.53 2.77
C LYS A 169 -3.37 -23.27 2.12
N ALA A 170 -2.77 -22.90 0.98
CA ALA A 170 -3.30 -21.81 0.19
C ALA A 170 -4.74 -22.17 -0.24
N SER A 171 -5.67 -21.22 -0.10
CA SER A 171 -7.06 -21.39 -0.52
C SER A 171 -7.25 -21.43 -2.03
N ASP A 172 -6.28 -20.94 -2.77
CA ASP A 172 -6.21 -20.89 -4.22
C ASP A 172 -5.30 -22.01 -4.73
N GLU A 173 -5.82 -22.87 -5.61
CA GLU A 173 -5.10 -24.03 -6.14
C GLU A 173 -3.82 -23.61 -6.88
N LYS A 174 -3.86 -22.52 -7.67
CA LYS A 174 -2.71 -22.01 -8.39
C LYS A 174 -1.59 -21.59 -7.44
N ASN A 175 -1.92 -20.89 -6.36
CA ASN A 175 -0.94 -20.50 -5.35
C ASN A 175 -0.42 -21.71 -4.55
N SER A 176 -1.24 -22.73 -4.35
CA SER A 176 -0.82 -24.01 -3.73
C SER A 176 0.20 -24.76 -4.59
N ILE A 177 0.00 -24.77 -5.93
CA ILE A 177 0.93 -25.37 -6.89
C ILE A 177 2.26 -24.61 -6.94
N LEU A 178 2.20 -23.27 -6.91
CA LEU A 178 3.39 -22.40 -6.93
C LEU A 178 4.25 -22.52 -5.66
N ASN A 179 3.69 -23.02 -4.57
CA ASN A 179 4.35 -23.12 -3.25
C ASN A 179 4.10 -24.48 -2.59
N PRO A 180 4.48 -25.60 -3.23
CA PRO A 180 4.11 -26.94 -2.76
C PRO A 180 4.72 -27.31 -1.39
N GLU A 181 5.83 -26.69 -1.01
CA GLU A 181 6.54 -26.95 0.24
C GLU A 181 6.20 -25.94 1.37
N ASN A 182 5.14 -25.16 1.19
CA ASN A 182 4.75 -24.11 2.14
C ASN A 182 4.20 -24.70 3.45
N LYS A 183 5.08 -25.43 4.15
CA LYS A 183 4.80 -26.02 5.45
C LYS A 183 4.73 -24.94 6.51
N LEU A 184 3.70 -25.00 7.34
CA LEU A 184 3.56 -24.08 8.46
C LEU A 184 4.68 -24.35 9.50
N ASP A 185 5.37 -23.28 9.92
CA ASP A 185 6.34 -23.26 11.00
C ASP A 185 5.72 -22.58 12.22
N SER A 186 5.56 -23.31 13.30
CA SER A 186 4.86 -22.85 14.50
C SER A 186 5.63 -21.72 15.19
N SER A 187 4.93 -20.69 15.63
CA SER A 187 5.53 -19.61 16.41
C SER A 187 6.09 -20.11 17.76
N LYS A 188 7.23 -19.55 18.18
CA LYS A 188 7.81 -19.84 19.50
C LYS A 188 6.92 -19.41 20.65
N ILE A 189 6.19 -18.32 20.45
CA ILE A 189 5.19 -17.81 21.39
C ILE A 189 3.83 -17.98 20.73
N ARG A 190 2.98 -18.80 21.33
CA ARG A 190 1.62 -19.10 20.86
C ARG A 190 0.69 -19.44 22.03
N PRO A 191 -0.61 -19.25 21.93
CA PRO A 191 -1.37 -18.76 20.78
C PRO A 191 -1.19 -17.23 20.56
N PHE A 192 -1.92 -16.66 19.60
CA PHE A 192 -1.88 -15.23 19.23
C PHE A 192 -1.92 -14.29 20.42
N GLY A 193 -2.83 -14.49 21.38
CA GLY A 193 -2.96 -13.61 22.54
C GLY A 193 -1.67 -13.48 23.35
N LYS A 194 -0.92 -14.58 23.55
CA LYS A 194 0.37 -14.55 24.24
C LYS A 194 1.45 -13.85 23.43
N TRP A 195 1.50 -14.12 22.12
CA TRP A 195 2.42 -13.43 21.21
C TRP A 195 2.12 -11.93 21.15
N TYR A 196 0.83 -11.57 21.10
CA TYR A 196 0.39 -10.19 21.10
C TYR A 196 0.80 -9.43 22.36
N SER A 197 0.60 -10.05 23.55
CA SER A 197 1.05 -9.47 24.82
C SER A 197 2.56 -9.26 24.87
N ASP A 198 3.36 -10.22 24.36
CA ASP A 198 4.81 -10.11 24.29
C ASP A 198 5.28 -8.94 23.41
N LYS A 199 4.60 -8.68 22.29
CA LYS A 199 4.99 -7.65 21.33
C LYS A 199 4.43 -6.26 21.62
N PHE A 200 3.20 -6.18 22.14
CA PHE A 200 2.43 -4.94 22.20
C PHE A 200 1.89 -4.61 23.60
N ASN A 201 2.31 -5.32 24.65
CA ASN A 201 1.91 -5.06 26.06
C ASN A 201 0.38 -4.90 26.23
N ASP A 202 -0.40 -5.81 25.66
CA ASP A 202 -1.88 -5.83 25.73
C ASP A 202 -2.56 -4.56 25.19
N LEU A 203 -1.93 -3.89 24.24
CA LEU A 203 -2.47 -2.73 23.55
C LEU A 203 -3.84 -3.05 22.94
N LYS A 204 -4.87 -2.29 23.28
CA LYS A 204 -6.21 -2.48 22.72
C LYS A 204 -6.34 -1.87 21.34
N ILE A 205 -6.59 -2.70 20.34
CA ILE A 205 -6.94 -2.29 18.98
C ILE A 205 -8.28 -2.93 18.57
N GLN A 206 -8.98 -2.29 17.62
CA GLN A 206 -10.31 -2.72 17.18
C GLN A 206 -10.37 -3.15 15.73
N HIS A 207 -9.32 -2.92 14.93
CA HIS A 207 -9.38 -3.09 13.49
C HIS A 207 -8.35 -4.09 12.98
N VAL A 208 -8.78 -4.93 12.03
CA VAL A 208 -7.95 -5.94 11.35
C VAL A 208 -8.08 -5.78 9.84
N SER A 209 -6.98 -5.76 9.11
CA SER A 209 -7.00 -5.81 7.65
C SER A 209 -6.46 -7.15 7.16
N TYR A 210 -7.30 -7.91 6.45
CA TYR A 210 -6.95 -9.22 5.93
C TYR A 210 -6.27 -9.13 4.56
N TYR A 211 -5.70 -10.28 4.15
CA TYR A 211 -5.05 -10.54 2.86
C TYR A 211 -3.69 -9.84 2.67
N GLY A 212 -3.13 -9.21 3.68
CA GLY A 212 -1.91 -8.42 3.56
C GLY A 212 -2.08 -7.19 2.66
N ILE A 213 -3.28 -6.61 2.62
CA ILE A 213 -3.63 -5.45 1.80
C ILE A 213 -4.03 -4.30 2.71
N PHE A 214 -3.13 -3.34 2.89
CA PHE A 214 -3.37 -2.15 3.71
C PHE A 214 -2.42 -1.02 3.30
N SER A 215 -2.64 0.16 3.83
CA SER A 215 -1.74 1.30 3.69
C SER A 215 -1.42 1.93 5.05
N VAL A 216 -0.31 2.63 5.11
CA VAL A 216 0.14 3.34 6.31
C VAL A 216 0.77 4.68 5.94
N ASN A 217 0.55 5.68 6.77
CA ASN A 217 1.15 7.00 6.63
C ASN A 217 2.59 7.00 7.16
N LYS A 218 3.48 7.72 6.49
CA LYS A 218 4.87 7.91 6.92
C LYS A 218 4.98 8.38 8.38
N LYS A 219 4.13 9.30 8.81
CA LYS A 219 4.15 9.82 10.19
C LYS A 219 3.87 8.72 11.22
N GLU A 220 2.95 7.78 10.90
CA GLU A 220 2.61 6.66 11.77
C GLU A 220 3.74 5.63 11.84
N ILE A 221 4.51 5.45 10.75
CA ILE A 221 5.73 4.65 10.80
C ILE A 221 6.79 5.33 11.66
N LEU A 222 7.07 6.60 11.42
CA LEU A 222 8.19 7.32 12.06
C LEU A 222 7.96 7.66 13.54
N GLN A 223 6.76 7.46 14.09
CA GLN A 223 6.54 7.59 15.54
C GLN A 223 7.18 6.45 16.36
N HIS A 224 7.51 5.32 15.71
CA HIS A 224 8.29 4.24 16.31
C HIS A 224 9.73 4.26 15.79
N PRO A 225 10.74 4.00 16.64
CA PRO A 225 12.11 3.92 16.18
C PRO A 225 12.30 2.74 15.23
N LYS A 226 13.27 2.82 14.33
CA LYS A 226 13.60 1.76 13.37
C LYS A 226 13.77 0.40 14.04
N SER A 227 14.37 0.38 15.24
CA SER A 227 14.57 -0.82 16.06
C SER A 227 13.27 -1.53 16.45
N HIS A 228 12.13 -0.83 16.50
CA HIS A 228 10.82 -1.47 16.70
C HIS A 228 10.54 -2.47 15.57
N TYR A 229 10.68 -2.06 14.32
CA TYR A 229 10.48 -2.90 13.15
C TYR A 229 11.54 -4.01 13.02
N GLU A 230 12.80 -3.69 13.36
CA GLU A 230 13.92 -4.65 13.40
C GLU A 230 13.71 -5.75 14.45
N ASN A 231 12.98 -5.48 15.54
CA ASN A 231 12.61 -6.50 16.51
C ASN A 231 11.44 -7.37 16.04
N LEU A 232 10.45 -6.76 15.39
CA LEU A 232 9.27 -7.48 14.90
C LEU A 232 9.59 -8.44 13.75
N ILE A 233 10.48 -8.06 12.82
CA ILE A 233 10.82 -8.88 11.65
C ILE A 233 11.45 -10.22 12.01
N LYS A 234 12.12 -10.32 13.16
CA LYS A 234 12.79 -11.54 13.64
C LYS A 234 11.86 -12.75 13.77
N ASP A 235 10.58 -12.52 14.05
CA ASP A 235 9.58 -13.60 14.14
C ASP A 235 9.19 -14.16 12.75
N LEU A 236 9.63 -13.51 11.67
CA LEU A 236 9.29 -13.84 10.29
C LEU A 236 10.45 -14.41 9.47
N GLU A 237 11.64 -14.53 10.06
CA GLU A 237 12.87 -14.95 9.36
C GLU A 237 13.08 -16.47 9.36
N THR A 238 12.25 -17.26 10.05
CA THR A 238 12.50 -18.68 10.32
C THR A 238 12.18 -19.58 9.12
N SER A 239 11.17 -19.27 8.34
CA SER A 239 10.71 -20.10 7.21
C SER A 239 9.90 -19.29 6.19
N SER A 240 9.54 -19.92 5.08
CA SER A 240 8.66 -19.30 4.07
C SER A 240 7.23 -19.05 4.58
N ASN A 241 6.76 -19.82 5.57
CA ASN A 241 5.42 -19.73 6.13
C ASN A 241 5.41 -19.85 7.66
N PRO A 242 5.99 -18.89 8.40
CA PRO A 242 5.89 -18.87 9.85
C PRO A 242 4.47 -18.53 10.29
N GLU A 243 3.99 -19.20 11.36
CA GLU A 243 2.70 -18.91 11.98
C GLU A 243 2.57 -17.43 12.40
N ALA A 244 3.68 -16.81 12.79
CA ALA A 244 3.75 -15.41 13.14
C ALA A 244 3.24 -14.49 12.01
N GLY A 245 3.41 -14.84 10.71
CA GLY A 245 2.84 -14.09 9.60
C GLY A 245 1.31 -14.01 9.67
N HIS A 246 0.65 -15.08 10.14
CA HIS A 246 -0.80 -15.06 10.37
C HIS A 246 -1.19 -14.25 11.61
N PHE A 247 -0.28 -14.11 12.58
CA PHE A 247 -0.48 -13.23 13.73
C PHE A 247 -0.36 -11.76 13.30
N PHE A 248 0.65 -11.42 12.49
CA PHE A 248 0.82 -10.06 11.94
C PHE A 248 -0.41 -9.60 11.15
N GLU A 249 -1.06 -10.49 10.37
CA GLU A 249 -2.28 -10.15 9.64
C GLU A 249 -3.37 -9.55 10.55
N ARG A 250 -3.41 -9.95 11.83
CA ARG A 250 -4.34 -9.44 12.85
C ARG A 250 -3.79 -8.26 13.63
N ALA A 251 -2.50 -8.00 13.56
CA ALA A 251 -1.80 -7.06 14.44
C ALA A 251 -1.27 -5.80 13.72
N TRP A 252 -1.46 -5.62 12.41
CA TRP A 252 -0.90 -4.48 11.68
C TRP A 252 -1.28 -3.12 12.28
N VAL A 253 -2.49 -2.98 12.83
CA VAL A 253 -2.89 -1.75 13.52
C VAL A 253 -2.06 -1.55 14.80
N ALA A 254 -1.72 -2.62 15.53
CA ALA A 254 -0.86 -2.52 16.71
C ALA A 254 0.59 -2.17 16.35
N VAL A 255 1.09 -2.66 15.22
CA VAL A 255 2.44 -2.34 14.70
C VAL A 255 2.63 -0.84 14.50
N PHE A 256 1.59 -0.12 14.10
CA PHE A 256 1.63 1.31 13.76
C PHE A 256 0.87 2.20 14.76
N HIS A 257 0.39 1.64 15.86
CA HIS A 257 -0.42 2.41 16.82
C HIS A 257 0.39 3.53 17.51
N PRO A 258 -0.21 4.73 17.69
CA PRO A 258 -1.54 5.16 17.28
C PRO A 258 -1.60 5.54 15.78
N MET A 259 -2.71 5.18 15.11
CA MET A 259 -2.95 5.54 13.71
C MET A 259 -3.93 6.72 13.61
N SER A 260 -3.47 7.89 14.07
CA SER A 260 -4.30 9.11 14.20
C SER A 260 -4.56 9.84 12.89
N GLU A 261 -3.69 9.65 11.88
CA GLU A 261 -3.77 10.26 10.55
C GLU A 261 -4.46 9.34 9.53
N THR A 262 -4.99 8.20 9.98
CA THR A 262 -5.58 7.17 9.13
C THR A 262 -7.10 7.16 9.24
N LYS A 263 -7.79 7.16 8.10
CA LYS A 263 -9.23 6.91 8.03
C LYS A 263 -9.52 5.40 7.99
N PHE A 264 -10.14 4.88 9.02
CA PHE A 264 -10.63 3.49 9.04
C PHE A 264 -11.97 3.39 8.31
N ILE A 265 -12.09 2.41 7.39
CA ILE A 265 -13.31 2.12 6.63
C ILE A 265 -13.62 0.63 6.77
N GLU A 266 -14.78 0.33 7.32
CA GLU A 266 -15.25 -1.05 7.50
C GLU A 266 -15.64 -1.70 6.15
N GLU A 267 -15.28 -2.99 6.00
CA GLU A 267 -15.58 -3.82 4.81
C GLU A 267 -16.80 -4.70 5.00
#